data_60929c93a95a6ba1985f7e2366eec836
#
_entry.id   60929c93a95a6ba1985f7e2366eec836
#
_cell.length_a   1.000
_cell.length_b   1.000
_cell.length_c   1.000
_cell.angle_alpha   90.00
_cell.angle_beta   90.00
_cell.angle_gamma   90.00
#
_symmetry.space_group_name_H-M   'P 1'
#
loop_
_entity.id
_entity.type
_entity.pdbx_description
1 polymer ?
#
loop_
_entity_poly.entity_id
_entity_poly.type
_entity_poly.pdbx_seq_one_letter_code
_entity_poly.pdbx_strand_id
1 'polypeptide(L)'
;MRHKIVAGNWKMNGQLQQVIQLSNELRELLHSINDVQVIVMPPAIYIPQVRDILAECDIEIGAQNVYPKDFGAYTGEMSAPML
;
A
#
# COMPACT_ATOMS: atom_id res chain seq x y z
N MET A 1 -1.85 -17.72 -18.18
CA MET A 1 -0.51 -17.09 -18.23
C MET A 1 -0.17 -16.50 -16.87
N ARG A 2 1.04 -16.73 -16.40
CA ARG A 2 1.48 -16.17 -15.12
C ARG A 2 1.87 -14.71 -15.28
N HIS A 3 1.40 -13.88 -14.38
CA HIS A 3 1.85 -12.50 -14.29
C HIS A 3 2.99 -12.39 -13.29
N LYS A 4 3.99 -11.60 -13.62
CA LYS A 4 5.04 -11.26 -12.68
C LYS A 4 4.51 -10.23 -11.70
N ILE A 5 4.79 -10.44 -10.43
CA ILE A 5 4.36 -9.55 -9.35
C ILE A 5 5.59 -9.11 -8.57
N VAL A 6 5.70 -7.81 -8.35
CA VAL A 6 6.68 -7.24 -7.43
C VAL A 6 5.92 -6.60 -6.29
N ALA A 7 6.14 -7.08 -5.08
CA ALA A 7 5.45 -6.60 -3.90
C ALA A 7 6.47 -6.00 -2.93
N GLY A 8 6.23 -4.76 -2.51
CA GLY A 8 7.09 -4.06 -1.57
C GLY A 8 6.42 -3.93 -0.20
N ASN A 9 6.95 -4.64 0.77
CA ASN A 9 6.49 -4.51 2.15
C ASN A 9 7.35 -3.44 2.84
N TRP A 10 6.73 -2.31 3.20
CA TRP A 10 7.45 -1.20 3.83
C TRP A 10 7.73 -1.45 5.31
N LYS A 11 7.09 -2.45 5.89
CA LYS A 11 7.26 -2.80 7.29
C LYS A 11 6.97 -1.60 8.20
N MET A 12 7.63 -1.47 9.33
CA MET A 12 7.44 -0.36 10.26
C MET A 12 8.45 0.75 9.94
N ASN A 13 8.35 1.31 8.74
CA ASN A 13 9.24 2.37 8.30
C ASN A 13 8.46 3.53 7.70
N GLY A 14 9.00 4.72 7.82
CA GLY A 14 8.49 5.92 7.19
C GLY A 14 7.86 6.90 8.16
N GLN A 15 8.12 8.16 7.88
CA GLN A 15 7.36 9.29 8.42
C GLN A 15 6.55 9.87 7.28
N LEU A 16 5.55 10.70 7.60
CA LEU A 16 4.62 11.18 6.59
C LEU A 16 5.32 11.81 5.37
N GLN A 17 6.33 12.67 5.63
CA GLN A 17 7.04 13.32 4.53
C GLN A 17 7.82 12.32 3.67
N GLN A 18 8.45 11.34 4.29
CA GLN A 18 9.16 10.27 3.57
C GLN A 18 8.20 9.43 2.73
N VAL A 19 7.04 9.12 3.28
CA VAL A 19 6.01 8.34 2.58
C VAL A 19 5.50 9.10 1.36
N ILE A 20 5.24 10.39 1.51
CA ILE A 20 4.80 11.25 0.40
C ILE A 20 5.88 11.30 -0.67
N GLN A 21 7.13 11.53 -0.30
CA GLN A 21 8.23 11.59 -1.24
C GLN A 21 8.42 10.28 -1.98
N LEU A 22 8.46 9.15 -1.26
CA LEU A 22 8.63 7.84 -1.86
C LEU A 22 7.48 7.52 -2.82
N SER A 23 6.25 7.83 -2.42
CA SER A 23 5.07 7.57 -3.26
C SER A 23 5.12 8.39 -4.55
N ASN A 24 5.54 9.65 -4.48
CA ASN A 24 5.71 10.49 -5.66
C ASN A 24 6.82 9.95 -6.57
N GLU A 25 7.93 9.50 -6.01
CA GLU A 25 9.01 8.90 -6.80
C GLU A 25 8.57 7.62 -7.48
N LEU A 26 7.81 6.77 -6.77
CA LEU A 26 7.26 5.54 -7.36
C LEU A 26 6.33 5.87 -8.51
N ARG A 27 5.48 6.88 -8.36
CA ARG A 27 4.58 7.31 -9.44
C ARG A 27 5.37 7.70 -10.70
N GLU A 28 6.44 8.48 -10.53
CA GLU A 28 7.26 8.91 -11.65
C GLU A 28 8.02 7.76 -12.32
N LEU A 29 8.57 6.85 -11.51
CA LEU A 29 9.40 5.76 -12.03
C LEU A 29 8.57 4.64 -12.65
N LEU A 30 7.35 4.39 -12.17
CA LEU A 30 6.60 3.21 -12.54
C LEU A 30 5.42 3.50 -13.47
N HIS A 31 5.16 4.76 -13.83
CA HIS A 31 3.99 5.09 -14.63
C HIS A 31 4.01 4.43 -16.02
N SER A 32 5.17 4.11 -16.55
CA SER A 32 5.31 3.46 -17.86
C SER A 32 5.53 1.95 -17.76
N ILE A 33 5.54 1.39 -16.56
CA ILE A 33 5.72 -0.05 -16.35
C ILE A 33 4.34 -0.71 -16.42
N ASN A 34 4.16 -1.64 -17.34
CA ASN A 34 2.87 -2.31 -17.53
C ASN A 34 2.96 -3.83 -17.72
N ASP A 35 4.16 -4.39 -17.69
CA ASP A 35 4.38 -5.83 -17.86
C ASP A 35 4.56 -6.57 -16.54
N VAL A 36 4.52 -5.85 -15.43
CA VAL A 36 4.65 -6.38 -14.08
C VAL A 36 3.58 -5.74 -13.20
N GLN A 37 2.90 -6.56 -12.40
CA GLN A 37 2.00 -6.06 -11.37
C GLN A 37 2.82 -5.58 -10.18
N VAL A 38 2.61 -4.34 -9.75
CA VAL A 38 3.30 -3.77 -8.61
C VAL A 38 2.32 -3.59 -7.47
N ILE A 39 2.69 -4.06 -6.29
CA ILE A 39 1.89 -3.94 -5.07
C ILE A 39 2.78 -3.32 -4.00
N VAL A 40 2.29 -2.30 -3.31
CA VAL A 40 2.99 -1.71 -2.15
C VAL A 40 2.16 -1.92 -0.90
N MET A 41 2.82 -2.20 0.21
CA MET A 41 2.17 -2.44 1.49
C MET A 41 2.77 -1.51 2.54
N PRO A 42 2.30 -0.25 2.58
CA PRO A 42 2.76 0.71 3.58
C PRO A 42 2.16 0.41 4.95
N PRO A 43 2.70 1.04 6.02
CA PRO A 43 2.00 1.03 7.30
C PRO A 43 0.57 1.55 7.15
N ALA A 44 -0.35 0.96 7.90
CA ALA A 44 -1.79 1.21 7.71
C ALA A 44 -2.17 2.68 7.83
N ILE A 45 -1.52 3.42 8.74
CA ILE A 45 -1.82 4.84 8.93
C ILE A 45 -1.50 5.71 7.72
N TYR A 46 -0.71 5.20 6.78
CA TYR A 46 -0.33 5.93 5.57
C TYR A 46 -1.05 5.45 4.32
N ILE A 47 -1.87 4.42 4.42
CA ILE A 47 -2.60 3.88 3.26
C ILE A 47 -3.40 4.97 2.54
N PRO A 48 -4.16 5.85 3.23
CA PRO A 48 -4.91 6.88 2.52
C PRO A 48 -4.03 7.82 1.69
N GLN A 49 -2.90 8.27 2.24
CA GLN A 49 -2.00 9.17 1.52
C GLN A 49 -1.36 8.49 0.32
N VAL A 50 -0.89 7.25 0.50
CA VAL A 50 -0.28 6.49 -0.60
C VAL A 50 -1.30 6.24 -1.69
N ARG A 51 -2.53 5.86 -1.32
CA ARG A 51 -3.60 5.64 -2.28
C ARG A 51 -3.89 6.90 -3.11
N ASP A 52 -3.97 8.05 -2.47
CA ASP A 52 -4.25 9.29 -3.17
C ASP A 52 -3.14 9.65 -4.16
N ILE A 53 -1.89 9.48 -3.78
CA ILE A 53 -0.75 9.80 -4.63
C ILE A 53 -0.67 8.83 -5.82
N LEU A 54 -0.94 7.54 -5.60
CA LEU A 54 -0.81 6.51 -6.62
C LEU A 54 -2.14 6.20 -7.34
N ALA A 55 -3.17 7.01 -7.15
CA ALA A 55 -4.53 6.72 -7.63
C ALA A 55 -4.62 6.52 -9.14
N GLU A 56 -3.79 7.24 -9.92
CA GLU A 56 -3.80 7.15 -11.38
C GLU A 56 -2.76 6.18 -11.92
N CYS A 57 -2.03 5.50 -11.04
CA CYS A 57 -1.03 4.51 -11.40
C CYS A 57 -1.62 3.12 -11.34
N ASP A 58 -1.06 2.21 -12.12
CA ASP A 58 -1.40 0.79 -12.07
C ASP A 58 -0.59 0.11 -10.97
N ILE A 59 -0.69 0.64 -9.76
CA ILE A 59 -0.04 0.12 -8.57
C ILE A 59 -1.11 -0.20 -7.54
N GLU A 60 -1.12 -1.42 -7.08
CA GLU A 60 -2.06 -1.85 -6.05
C GLU A 60 -1.49 -1.58 -4.67
N ILE A 61 -2.39 -1.34 -3.72
CA ILE A 61 -2.00 -1.06 -2.34
C ILE A 61 -2.61 -2.14 -1.47
N GLY A 62 -1.76 -2.79 -0.68
CA GLY A 62 -2.17 -3.78 0.29
C GLY A 62 -1.93 -3.31 1.71
N ALA A 63 -2.46 -4.05 2.65
CA ALA A 63 -2.19 -3.85 4.06
C ALA A 63 -1.16 -4.87 4.56
N GLN A 64 -0.46 -4.52 5.62
CA GLN A 64 0.53 -5.41 6.21
C GLN A 64 -0.10 -6.41 7.19
N ASN A 65 -1.29 -6.08 7.67
CA ASN A 65 -1.99 -6.89 8.68
C ASN A 65 -3.49 -6.71 8.53
N VAL A 66 -4.25 -7.72 8.94
CA VAL A 66 -5.70 -7.66 9.02
C VAL A 66 -6.15 -8.66 10.08
N TYR A 67 -7.10 -8.25 10.91
CA TYR A 67 -7.68 -9.13 11.92
C TYR A 67 -8.86 -9.90 11.31
N PRO A 68 -9.08 -11.18 11.69
CA PRO A 68 -10.10 -12.03 11.05
C PRO A 68 -11.54 -11.76 11.49
N LYS A 69 -11.78 -10.78 12.35
CA LYS A 69 -13.12 -10.37 12.78
C LYS A 69 -13.42 -8.99 12.25
N ASP A 70 -14.68 -8.74 11.87
CA ASP A 70 -15.07 -7.46 11.31
C ASP A 70 -15.17 -6.36 12.37
N PHE A 71 -15.62 -6.71 13.56
CA PHE A 71 -15.80 -5.78 14.69
C PHE A 71 -15.49 -6.50 15.99
N GLY A 72 -15.19 -5.76 17.03
CA GLY A 72 -15.01 -6.31 18.36
C GLY A 72 -14.02 -5.52 19.21
N ALA A 73 -13.76 -6.03 20.39
CA ALA A 73 -12.86 -5.40 21.38
C ALA A 73 -11.40 -5.79 21.14
N TYR A 74 -10.95 -5.66 19.92
CA TYR A 74 -9.58 -6.01 19.50
C TYR A 74 -8.77 -4.76 19.33
N THR A 75 -8.42 -4.14 20.43
CA THR A 75 -7.72 -2.86 20.45
C THR A 75 -6.44 -2.90 19.63
N GLY A 76 -6.27 -1.95 18.75
CA GLY A 76 -5.09 -1.84 17.89
C GLY A 76 -5.17 -2.63 16.59
N GLU A 77 -6.18 -3.48 16.43
CA GLU A 77 -6.35 -4.27 15.21
C GLU A 77 -7.19 -3.54 14.16
N MET A 78 -7.06 -3.97 12.92
CA MET A 78 -7.82 -3.44 11.79
C MET A 78 -8.54 -4.59 11.10
N SER A 79 -9.81 -4.36 10.79
CA SER A 79 -10.61 -5.34 10.07
C SER A 79 -10.56 -5.12 8.56
N ALA A 80 -10.98 -6.14 7.81
CA ALA A 80 -11.09 -6.03 6.36
C ALA A 80 -12.05 -4.90 5.93
N PRO A 81 -13.24 -4.70 6.55
CA PRO A 81 -14.09 -3.57 6.19
C PRO A 81 -13.43 -2.20 6.37
N MET A 82 -12.56 -2.05 7.38
CA MET A 82 -11.84 -0.78 7.58
C MET A 82 -10.85 -0.50 6.45
N LEU A 83 -10.24 -1.53 5.93
CA LEU A 83 -9.25 -1.41 4.87
C LEU A 83 -9.91 -1.25 3.50
#